data_56497c952f7a47c203999341cb01ac93
#
_entry.id   56497c952f7a47c203999341cb01ac93
#
_cell.length_a   1.000
_cell.length_b   1.000
_cell.length_c   1.000
_cell.angle_alpha   90.00
_cell.angle_beta   90.00
_cell.angle_gamma   90.00
#
_symmetry.space_group_name_H-M   'P 1'
#
loop_
_entity.id
_entity.type
_entity.pdbx_description
1 polymer ?
#
loop_
_entity_poly.entity_id
_entity_poly.type
_entity_poly.pdbx_seq_one_letter_code
_entity_poly.pdbx_strand_id
1 'polypeptide(L)'
;MQRDQIALPFQWPVADRDEDFLVSDANRDAFTHFTRWSLWPVMATLLTGPRKSGRSLLAQIFVRKTNGRVLDHVEDRDEEELFHAWNDAQARRRPLVMIGDRPPPAWKIRLPDLASRLAATPQVAIDEPDDELIAQLIVKLLADRGIAAPPDLPEFLVPRIERSYVAIQHVVDTLDRDILANRKRMSLAAARHALQEAGLIRRAQRRA
;
A
#
# COMPACT_ATOMS: atom_id res chain seq x y z
N MET A 1 24.41 34.35 12.60
CA MET A 1 24.71 33.13 11.88
C MET A 1 23.61 32.10 12.22
N GLN A 2 22.62 31.98 11.36
CA GLN A 2 21.52 31.07 11.53
C GLN A 2 22.01 29.70 11.03
N ARG A 3 22.05 28.69 11.89
CA ARG A 3 22.42 27.34 11.51
C ARG A 3 21.18 26.70 10.92
N ASP A 4 21.17 26.52 9.62
CA ASP A 4 20.18 25.68 8.92
C ASP A 4 20.33 24.25 9.42
N GLN A 5 19.39 23.83 10.25
CA GLN A 5 19.30 22.46 10.71
C GLN A 5 18.65 21.63 9.59
N ILE A 6 19.47 20.88 8.85
CA ILE A 6 19.01 19.94 7.84
C ILE A 6 18.26 18.81 8.55
N ALA A 7 16.95 18.72 8.31
CA ALA A 7 16.16 17.58 8.76
C ALA A 7 16.62 16.34 7.97
N LEU A 8 17.30 15.42 8.63
CA LEU A 8 17.61 14.12 8.05
C LEU A 8 16.28 13.37 7.89
N PRO A 9 15.99 12.82 6.70
CA PRO A 9 14.83 11.96 6.51
C PRO A 9 15.07 10.63 7.23
N PHE A 10 14.70 10.56 8.50
CA PHE A 10 14.59 9.29 9.20
C PHE A 10 13.40 8.53 8.62
N GLN A 11 13.66 7.65 7.67
CA GLN A 11 12.72 6.57 7.38
C GLN A 11 12.79 5.61 8.56
N TRP A 12 11.84 5.72 9.49
CA TRP A 12 11.62 4.68 10.49
C TRP A 12 11.31 3.40 9.73
N PRO A 13 12.00 2.28 9.99
CA PRO A 13 11.52 1.01 9.51
C PRO A 13 10.14 0.82 10.16
N VAL A 14 9.09 0.90 9.35
CA VAL A 14 7.75 0.53 9.78
C VAL A 14 7.88 -0.89 10.29
N ALA A 15 7.64 -1.09 11.58
CA ALA A 15 7.64 -2.42 12.15
C ALA A 15 6.45 -3.14 11.53
N ASP A 16 6.72 -3.95 10.51
CA ASP A 16 5.75 -4.77 9.78
C ASP A 16 5.09 -5.79 10.74
N ARG A 17 4.17 -5.35 11.57
CA ARG A 17 3.36 -6.21 12.42
C ARG A 17 2.09 -6.59 11.66
N ASP A 18 1.54 -7.75 11.98
CA ASP A 18 0.24 -8.17 11.41
C ASP A 18 -0.85 -7.11 11.61
N GLU A 19 -0.80 -6.41 12.75
CA GLU A 19 -1.70 -5.31 13.14
C GLU A 19 -1.54 -4.06 12.24
N ASP A 20 -0.49 -3.99 11.43
CA ASP A 20 -0.26 -2.85 10.54
C ASP A 20 -1.07 -2.94 9.24
N PHE A 21 -1.58 -4.12 8.87
CA PHE A 21 -2.41 -4.30 7.68
C PHE A 21 -3.89 -4.16 8.05
N LEU A 22 -4.48 -3.04 7.66
CA LEU A 22 -5.90 -2.76 7.87
C LEU A 22 -6.74 -3.49 6.80
N VAL A 23 -7.73 -4.25 7.24
CA VAL A 23 -8.62 -5.02 6.35
C VAL A 23 -9.94 -4.28 6.18
N SER A 24 -10.32 -4.05 4.92
CA SER A 24 -11.62 -3.51 4.50
C SER A 24 -12.16 -4.31 3.31
N ASP A 25 -13.28 -3.89 2.74
CA ASP A 25 -13.80 -4.55 1.54
C ASP A 25 -12.83 -4.45 0.35
N ALA A 26 -12.05 -3.36 0.25
CA ALA A 26 -11.06 -3.13 -0.81
C ALA A 26 -9.94 -4.17 -0.87
N ASN A 27 -9.65 -4.88 0.23
CA ASN A 27 -8.54 -5.84 0.30
C ASN A 27 -8.90 -7.17 0.99
N ARG A 28 -10.16 -7.36 1.35
CA ARG A 28 -10.65 -8.56 2.05
C ARG A 28 -10.38 -9.85 1.29
N ASP A 29 -10.59 -9.83 -0.01
CA ASP A 29 -10.37 -11.01 -0.87
C ASP A 29 -8.90 -11.37 -0.91
N ALA A 30 -8.01 -10.39 -1.05
CA ALA A 30 -6.58 -10.60 -0.97
C ALA A 30 -6.18 -11.17 0.40
N PHE A 31 -6.62 -10.56 1.50
CA PHE A 31 -6.34 -11.05 2.84
C PHE A 31 -6.83 -12.48 3.06
N THR A 32 -8.07 -12.80 2.62
CA THR A 32 -8.65 -14.13 2.71
C THR A 32 -7.88 -15.16 1.88
N HIS A 33 -7.46 -14.79 0.66
CA HIS A 33 -6.65 -15.62 -0.20
C HIS A 33 -5.34 -16.03 0.48
N PHE A 34 -4.64 -15.11 1.12
CA PHE A 34 -3.41 -15.39 1.85
C PHE A 34 -3.61 -16.21 3.13
N THR A 35 -4.71 -16.02 3.85
CA THR A 35 -5.01 -16.83 5.03
C THR A 35 -5.33 -18.29 4.68
N ARG A 36 -5.82 -18.55 3.48
CA ARG A 36 -6.18 -19.88 2.96
C ARG A 36 -5.14 -20.46 2.00
N TRP A 37 -3.89 -20.05 2.08
CA TRP A 37 -2.82 -20.41 1.16
C TRP A 37 -2.61 -21.93 1.02
N SER A 38 -2.93 -22.72 2.04
CA SER A 38 -2.85 -24.18 1.98
C SER A 38 -3.80 -24.81 0.93
N LEU A 39 -4.79 -24.05 0.45
CA LEU A 39 -5.73 -24.44 -0.59
C LEU A 39 -5.29 -23.96 -1.99
N TRP A 40 -4.15 -23.32 -2.13
CA TRP A 40 -3.67 -22.91 -3.45
C TRP A 40 -3.36 -24.12 -4.32
N PRO A 41 -3.78 -24.12 -5.60
CA PRO A 41 -3.54 -25.25 -6.51
C PRO A 41 -2.06 -25.40 -6.86
N VAL A 42 -1.28 -24.34 -6.76
CA VAL A 42 0.17 -24.30 -6.98
C VAL A 42 0.83 -23.46 -5.88
N MET A 43 2.09 -23.70 -5.59
CA MET A 43 2.84 -22.95 -4.55
C MET A 43 3.25 -21.54 -5.03
N ALA A 44 2.38 -20.84 -5.74
CA ALA A 44 2.61 -19.49 -6.21
C ALA A 44 1.28 -18.73 -6.27
N THR A 45 1.33 -17.41 -6.10
CA THR A 45 0.21 -16.50 -6.33
C THR A 45 0.70 -15.18 -6.92
N LEU A 46 -0.15 -14.52 -7.70
CA LEU A 46 0.07 -13.17 -8.21
C LEU A 46 -0.84 -12.20 -7.45
N LEU A 47 -0.22 -11.26 -6.73
CA LEU A 47 -0.89 -10.18 -6.02
C LEU A 47 -0.76 -8.89 -6.82
N THR A 48 -1.87 -8.29 -7.20
CA THR A 48 -1.91 -7.05 -7.97
C THR A 48 -2.67 -5.94 -7.22
N GLY A 49 -2.64 -4.74 -7.76
CA GLY A 49 -3.40 -3.61 -7.23
C GLY A 49 -2.67 -2.28 -7.35
N PRO A 50 -3.27 -1.18 -6.90
CA PRO A 50 -2.71 0.16 -7.01
C PRO A 50 -1.39 0.31 -6.25
N ARG A 51 -0.59 1.28 -6.67
CA ARG A 51 0.64 1.65 -5.94
C ARG A 51 0.30 2.13 -4.52
N LYS A 52 1.15 1.78 -3.55
CA LYS A 52 0.95 2.12 -2.13
C LYS A 52 -0.25 1.43 -1.45
N SER A 53 -0.90 0.46 -2.09
CA SER A 53 -2.05 -0.27 -1.51
C SER A 53 -1.68 -1.25 -0.38
N GLY A 54 -0.40 -1.42 -0.05
CA GLY A 54 0.04 -2.36 0.98
C GLY A 54 0.33 -3.78 0.46
N ARG A 55 0.38 -4.00 -0.86
CA ARG A 55 0.73 -5.30 -1.47
C ARG A 55 2.00 -5.90 -0.86
N SER A 56 3.07 -5.12 -0.85
CA SER A 56 4.37 -5.57 -0.32
C SER A 56 4.29 -5.85 1.19
N LEU A 57 3.51 -5.07 1.96
CA LEU A 57 3.28 -5.31 3.38
C LEU A 57 2.54 -6.64 3.60
N LEU A 58 1.42 -6.87 2.88
CA LEU A 58 0.66 -8.12 2.98
C LEU A 58 1.52 -9.33 2.62
N ALA A 59 2.28 -9.25 1.52
CA ALA A 59 3.19 -10.29 1.10
C ALA A 59 4.30 -10.55 2.14
N GLN A 60 4.87 -9.53 2.75
CA GLN A 60 5.88 -9.63 3.79
C GLN A 60 5.36 -10.30 5.07
N ILE A 61 4.16 -9.91 5.52
CA ILE A 61 3.47 -10.55 6.65
C ILE A 61 3.28 -12.05 6.36
N PHE A 62 2.84 -12.39 5.16
CA PHE A 62 2.61 -13.76 4.74
C PHE A 62 3.89 -14.60 4.71
N VAL A 63 4.96 -14.11 4.07
CA VAL A 63 6.19 -14.91 3.93
C VAL A 63 6.91 -15.12 5.25
N ARG A 64 6.78 -14.20 6.21
CA ARG A 64 7.29 -14.41 7.57
C ARG A 64 6.63 -15.59 8.28
N LYS A 65 5.32 -15.80 8.05
CA LYS A 65 4.55 -16.90 8.64
C LYS A 65 4.77 -18.24 7.93
N THR A 66 5.06 -18.20 6.64
CA THR A 66 5.10 -19.40 5.78
C THR A 66 6.51 -19.78 5.33
N ASN A 67 7.52 -18.98 5.70
CA ASN A 67 8.86 -19.09 5.14
C ASN A 67 8.86 -19.03 3.59
N GLY A 68 7.91 -18.29 3.03
CA GLY A 68 7.74 -18.07 1.60
C GLY A 68 8.84 -17.18 0.97
N ARG A 69 8.63 -16.82 -0.29
CA ARG A 69 9.46 -15.86 -1.03
C ARG A 69 8.57 -14.80 -1.67
N VAL A 70 9.05 -13.56 -1.74
CA VAL A 70 8.41 -12.46 -2.48
C VAL A 70 9.27 -12.08 -3.67
N LEU A 71 8.64 -11.87 -4.83
CA LEU A 71 9.20 -11.16 -5.97
C LEU A 71 8.31 -9.96 -6.27
N ASP A 72 8.85 -8.77 -6.11
CA ASP A 72 8.13 -7.52 -6.38
C ASP A 72 8.47 -6.99 -7.78
N HIS A 73 7.57 -6.20 -8.38
CA HIS A 73 7.70 -5.63 -9.73
C HIS A 73 7.95 -6.72 -10.79
N VAL A 74 7.10 -7.76 -10.79
CA VAL A 74 7.32 -8.93 -11.66
C VAL A 74 7.22 -8.61 -13.14
N GLU A 75 6.51 -7.56 -13.52
CA GLU A 75 6.40 -7.06 -14.89
C GLU A 75 7.73 -6.55 -15.47
N ASP A 76 8.66 -6.12 -14.61
CA ASP A 76 9.96 -5.56 -14.98
C ASP A 76 11.11 -6.57 -14.80
N ARG A 77 10.81 -7.79 -14.32
CA ARG A 77 11.82 -8.81 -14.07
C ARG A 77 12.12 -9.65 -15.28
N ASP A 78 13.29 -10.26 -15.23
CA ASP A 78 13.69 -11.27 -16.22
C ASP A 78 12.74 -12.49 -16.16
N GLU A 79 12.27 -12.93 -17.32
CA GLU A 79 11.29 -14.00 -17.43
C GLU A 79 11.89 -15.38 -17.03
N GLU A 80 13.18 -15.60 -17.24
CA GLU A 80 13.87 -16.81 -16.80
C GLU A 80 13.98 -16.84 -15.27
N GLU A 81 14.26 -15.70 -14.63
CA GLU A 81 14.24 -15.58 -13.17
C GLU A 81 12.87 -15.96 -12.61
N LEU A 82 11.79 -15.42 -13.18
CA LEU A 82 10.42 -15.72 -12.75
C LEU A 82 10.09 -17.20 -12.94
N PHE A 83 10.47 -17.77 -14.09
CA PHE A 83 10.26 -19.17 -14.39
C PHE A 83 10.98 -20.08 -13.39
N HIS A 84 12.24 -19.81 -13.11
CA HIS A 84 13.01 -20.59 -12.14
C HIS A 84 12.47 -20.45 -10.72
N ALA A 85 12.07 -19.24 -10.30
CA ALA A 85 11.48 -19.02 -9.00
C ALA A 85 10.16 -19.75 -8.82
N TRP A 86 9.33 -19.78 -9.87
CA TRP A 86 8.07 -20.51 -9.85
C TRP A 86 8.30 -22.04 -9.71
N ASN A 87 9.24 -22.60 -10.49
CA ASN A 87 9.58 -24.03 -10.42
C ASN A 87 10.17 -24.40 -9.06
N ASP A 88 11.06 -23.58 -8.51
CA ASP A 88 11.64 -23.78 -7.19
C ASP A 88 10.58 -23.78 -6.08
N ALA A 89 9.58 -22.90 -6.17
CA ALA A 89 8.45 -22.87 -5.24
C ALA A 89 7.68 -24.21 -5.23
N GLN A 90 7.42 -24.81 -6.41
CA GLN A 90 6.77 -26.12 -6.50
C GLN A 90 7.66 -27.23 -5.93
N ALA A 91 8.91 -27.27 -6.34
CA ALA A 91 9.85 -28.34 -5.96
C ALA A 91 10.09 -28.37 -4.44
N ARG A 92 10.22 -27.20 -3.83
CA ARG A 92 10.46 -27.05 -2.38
C ARG A 92 9.20 -26.94 -1.56
N ARG A 93 8.03 -26.88 -2.16
CA ARG A 93 6.73 -26.62 -1.51
C ARG A 93 6.78 -25.36 -0.63
N ARG A 94 7.43 -24.31 -1.14
CA ARG A 94 7.64 -23.05 -0.46
C ARG A 94 6.86 -21.95 -1.20
N PRO A 95 5.89 -21.29 -0.56
CA PRO A 95 5.02 -20.34 -1.25
C PRO A 95 5.80 -19.17 -1.87
N LEU A 96 5.46 -18.84 -3.13
CA LEU A 96 5.97 -17.70 -3.88
C LEU A 96 4.86 -16.67 -4.04
N VAL A 97 5.10 -15.46 -3.59
CA VAL A 97 4.24 -14.30 -3.87
C VAL A 97 4.90 -13.44 -4.93
N MET A 98 4.24 -13.31 -6.06
CA MET A 98 4.62 -12.41 -7.14
C MET A 98 3.76 -11.15 -7.04
N ILE A 99 4.38 -9.96 -7.04
CA ILE A 99 3.68 -8.68 -6.92
C ILE A 99 3.87 -7.91 -8.22
N GLY A 100 2.76 -7.46 -8.83
CA GLY A 100 2.74 -6.63 -10.00
C GLY A 100 1.70 -5.51 -9.89
N ASP A 101 1.80 -4.49 -10.74
CA ASP A 101 0.80 -3.43 -10.79
C ASP A 101 -0.49 -3.94 -11.43
N ARG A 102 -0.38 -4.81 -12.44
CA ARG A 102 -1.49 -5.42 -13.18
C ARG A 102 -1.17 -6.86 -13.52
N PRO A 103 -2.17 -7.71 -13.75
CA PRO A 103 -1.94 -9.07 -14.21
C PRO A 103 -1.69 -9.13 -15.71
N PRO A 104 -1.11 -10.24 -16.24
CA PRO A 104 -1.16 -10.51 -17.67
C PRO A 104 -2.63 -10.52 -18.19
N PRO A 105 -2.92 -10.03 -19.40
CA PRO A 105 -1.98 -9.65 -20.46
C PRO A 105 -1.56 -8.16 -20.47
N ALA A 106 -1.72 -7.41 -19.37
CA ALA A 106 -1.32 -6.01 -19.32
C ALA A 106 0.20 -5.81 -19.56
N TRP A 107 0.98 -6.84 -19.32
CA TRP A 107 2.39 -6.95 -19.70
C TRP A 107 2.62 -8.25 -20.49
N LYS A 108 3.53 -8.20 -21.47
CA LYS A 108 3.78 -9.31 -22.40
C LYS A 108 4.73 -10.31 -21.78
N ILE A 109 4.36 -11.59 -21.89
CA ILE A 109 5.21 -12.72 -21.54
C ILE A 109 5.65 -13.37 -22.84
N ARG A 110 6.96 -13.45 -23.09
CA ARG A 110 7.57 -14.01 -24.30
C ARG A 110 7.86 -15.50 -24.15
N LEU A 111 8.19 -15.94 -22.92
CA LEU A 111 8.51 -17.32 -22.63
C LEU A 111 7.21 -18.13 -22.48
N PRO A 112 6.88 -19.04 -23.46
CA PRO A 112 5.61 -19.76 -23.46
C PRO A 112 5.38 -20.58 -22.19
N ASP A 113 6.43 -21.18 -21.67
CA ASP A 113 6.39 -21.98 -20.45
C ASP A 113 6.04 -21.13 -19.22
N LEU A 114 6.55 -19.91 -19.13
CA LEU A 114 6.18 -18.97 -18.05
C LEU A 114 4.73 -18.52 -18.22
N ALA A 115 4.30 -18.22 -19.45
CA ALA A 115 2.91 -17.84 -19.72
C ALA A 115 1.92 -18.92 -19.24
N SER A 116 2.21 -20.18 -19.53
CA SER A 116 1.39 -21.32 -19.08
C SER A 116 1.34 -21.44 -17.56
N ARG A 117 2.47 -21.22 -16.87
CA ARG A 117 2.56 -21.26 -15.40
C ARG A 117 1.79 -20.12 -14.76
N LEU A 118 1.95 -18.91 -15.28
CA LEU A 118 1.22 -17.74 -14.78
C LEU A 118 -0.29 -17.85 -15.02
N ALA A 119 -0.71 -18.47 -16.13
CA ALA A 119 -2.13 -18.74 -16.36
C ALA A 119 -2.73 -19.73 -15.35
N ALA A 120 -1.93 -20.68 -14.84
CA ALA A 120 -2.35 -21.63 -13.80
C ALA A 120 -2.20 -21.07 -12.36
N THR A 121 -1.55 -19.91 -12.21
CA THR A 121 -1.29 -19.30 -10.91
C THR A 121 -2.50 -18.50 -10.44
N PRO A 122 -3.01 -18.74 -9.22
CA PRO A 122 -4.06 -17.91 -8.64
C PRO A 122 -3.68 -16.43 -8.63
N GLN A 123 -4.65 -15.59 -8.96
CA GLN A 123 -4.48 -14.13 -8.97
C GLN A 123 -5.46 -13.52 -8.00
N VAL A 124 -4.99 -12.52 -7.26
CA VAL A 124 -5.80 -11.74 -6.35
C VAL A 124 -5.39 -10.28 -6.42
N ALA A 125 -6.34 -9.37 -6.27
CA ALA A 125 -6.09 -7.93 -6.33
C ALA A 125 -6.42 -7.24 -5.00
N ILE A 126 -5.74 -6.15 -4.73
CA ILE A 126 -6.20 -5.11 -3.80
C ILE A 126 -6.82 -4.02 -4.66
N ASP A 127 -8.03 -3.62 -4.32
CA ASP A 127 -8.77 -2.57 -5.05
C ASP A 127 -8.42 -1.16 -4.54
N GLU A 128 -9.01 -0.13 -5.17
CA GLU A 128 -8.96 1.24 -4.67
C GLU A 128 -9.59 1.33 -3.27
N PRO A 129 -9.07 2.21 -2.38
CA PRO A 129 -9.51 2.23 -1.00
C PRO A 129 -10.97 2.72 -0.89
N ASP A 130 -11.76 2.01 -0.09
CA ASP A 130 -13.09 2.45 0.34
C ASP A 130 -13.01 3.57 1.40
N ASP A 131 -14.14 4.18 1.72
CA ASP A 131 -14.22 5.30 2.66
C ASP A 131 -13.74 4.91 4.07
N GLU A 132 -14.03 3.69 4.50
CA GLU A 132 -13.60 3.17 5.79
C GLU A 132 -12.09 3.03 5.85
N LEU A 133 -11.49 2.43 4.82
CA LEU A 133 -10.04 2.25 4.74
C LEU A 133 -9.32 3.60 4.62
N ILE A 134 -9.85 4.55 3.85
CA ILE A 134 -9.28 5.91 3.77
C ILE A 134 -9.22 6.54 5.16
N ALA A 135 -10.33 6.50 5.90
CA ALA A 135 -10.41 7.07 7.25
C ALA A 135 -9.40 6.42 8.21
N GLN A 136 -9.35 5.10 8.22
CA GLN A 136 -8.43 4.34 9.07
C GLN A 136 -6.96 4.57 8.70
N LEU A 137 -6.63 4.60 7.40
CA LEU A 137 -5.26 4.85 6.93
C LEU A 137 -4.76 6.24 7.30
N ILE A 138 -5.60 7.27 7.19
CA ILE A 138 -5.22 8.64 7.60
C ILE A 138 -4.83 8.65 9.07
N VAL A 139 -5.67 8.09 9.95
CA VAL A 139 -5.41 8.05 11.39
C VAL A 139 -4.14 7.25 11.69
N LYS A 140 -4.02 6.04 11.12
CA LYS A 140 -2.87 5.18 11.33
C LYS A 140 -1.56 5.83 10.85
N LEU A 141 -1.53 6.34 9.63
CA LEU A 141 -0.32 6.91 9.06
C LEU A 141 0.14 8.20 9.77
N LEU A 142 -0.79 8.97 10.34
CA LEU A 142 -0.46 10.10 11.21
C LEU A 142 0.07 9.60 12.57
N ALA A 143 -0.56 8.59 13.15
CA ALA A 143 -0.11 7.99 14.42
C ALA A 143 1.29 7.38 14.29
N ASP A 144 1.61 6.72 13.17
CA ASP A 144 2.94 6.18 12.88
C ASP A 144 4.04 7.28 12.85
N ARG A 145 3.65 8.54 12.60
CA ARG A 145 4.52 9.74 12.65
C ARG A 145 4.48 10.46 14.01
N GLY A 146 3.79 9.87 15.00
CA GLY A 146 3.61 10.48 16.33
C GLY A 146 2.63 11.66 16.36
N ILE A 147 1.77 11.76 15.33
CA ILE A 147 0.80 12.84 15.20
C ILE A 147 -0.57 12.34 15.61
N ALA A 148 -1.16 12.96 16.64
CA ALA A 148 -2.54 12.71 17.02
C ALA A 148 -3.50 13.40 16.06
N ALA A 149 -4.26 12.63 15.29
CA ALA A 149 -5.28 13.16 14.38
C ALA A 149 -6.48 13.70 15.20
N PRO A 150 -7.01 14.91 14.88
CA PRO A 150 -8.30 15.33 15.42
C PRO A 150 -9.41 14.32 15.06
N PRO A 151 -10.36 14.03 15.96
CA PRO A 151 -11.40 13.02 15.72
C PRO A 151 -12.26 13.26 14.48
N ASP A 152 -12.48 14.52 14.13
CA ASP A 152 -13.27 15.00 12.99
C ASP A 152 -12.48 15.07 11.68
N LEU A 153 -11.17 14.84 11.71
CA LEU A 153 -10.31 14.94 10.53
C LEU A 153 -10.64 13.89 9.45
N PRO A 154 -10.81 12.59 9.78
CA PRO A 154 -11.13 11.59 8.76
C PRO A 154 -12.46 11.87 8.07
N GLU A 155 -13.52 12.16 8.81
CA GLU A 155 -14.85 12.52 8.28
C GLU A 155 -14.79 13.76 7.36
N PHE A 156 -13.96 14.73 7.72
CA PHE A 156 -13.73 15.90 6.89
C PHE A 156 -13.01 15.56 5.58
N LEU A 157 -12.00 14.67 5.61
CA LEU A 157 -11.12 14.38 4.47
C LEU A 157 -11.72 13.40 3.47
N VAL A 158 -12.37 12.32 3.92
CA VAL A 158 -12.90 11.24 3.06
C VAL A 158 -13.66 11.77 1.83
N PRO A 159 -14.64 12.69 1.93
CA PRO A 159 -15.37 13.17 0.77
C PRO A 159 -14.61 14.23 -0.07
N ARG A 160 -13.38 14.60 0.29
CA ARG A 160 -12.65 15.73 -0.28
C ARG A 160 -11.34 15.38 -0.94
N ILE A 161 -10.84 14.20 -0.70
CA ILE A 161 -9.60 13.71 -1.30
C ILE A 161 -9.90 12.72 -2.42
N GLU A 162 -8.93 12.51 -3.29
CA GLU A 162 -9.00 11.48 -4.31
C GLU A 162 -8.96 10.08 -3.66
N ARG A 163 -9.77 9.15 -4.17
CA ARG A 163 -9.81 7.76 -3.70
C ARG A 163 -8.63 6.99 -4.24
N SER A 164 -7.44 7.31 -3.77
CA SER A 164 -6.23 6.56 -4.09
C SER A 164 -5.28 6.52 -2.89
N TYR A 165 -4.54 5.43 -2.75
CA TYR A 165 -3.53 5.29 -1.69
C TYR A 165 -2.43 6.34 -1.80
N VAL A 166 -2.10 6.76 -3.02
CA VAL A 166 -1.11 7.82 -3.27
C VAL A 166 -1.62 9.16 -2.74
N ALA A 167 -2.90 9.48 -2.97
CA ALA A 167 -3.50 10.72 -2.46
C ALA A 167 -3.52 10.73 -0.92
N ILE A 168 -3.85 9.61 -0.28
CA ILE A 168 -3.79 9.48 1.18
C ILE A 168 -2.38 9.76 1.70
N GLN A 169 -1.34 9.18 1.07
CA GLN A 169 0.05 9.44 1.44
C GLN A 169 0.40 10.93 1.30
N HIS A 170 0.03 11.56 0.19
CA HIS A 170 0.28 12.99 -0.04
C HIS A 170 -0.39 13.87 1.01
N VAL A 171 -1.62 13.54 1.41
CA VAL A 171 -2.34 14.24 2.49
C VAL A 171 -1.56 14.14 3.79
N VAL A 172 -1.18 12.93 4.19
CA VAL A 172 -0.45 12.68 5.44
C VAL A 172 0.91 13.36 5.43
N ASP A 173 1.67 13.27 4.33
CA ASP A 173 2.99 13.89 4.17
C ASP A 173 2.90 15.44 4.21
N THR A 174 1.81 16.01 3.71
CA THR A 174 1.57 17.46 3.76
C THR A 174 1.26 17.92 5.17
N LEU A 175 0.42 17.18 5.89
CA LEU A 175 0.08 17.48 7.28
C LEU A 175 1.30 17.34 8.21
N ASP A 176 2.12 16.33 8.01
CA ASP A 176 3.36 16.12 8.77
C ASP A 176 4.33 17.30 8.56
N ARG A 177 4.56 17.71 7.33
CA ARG A 177 5.41 18.87 7.01
C ARG A 177 4.90 20.16 7.65
N ASP A 178 3.58 20.39 7.62
CA ASP A 178 2.98 21.59 8.23
C ASP A 178 3.20 21.63 9.76
N ILE A 179 3.02 20.48 10.44
CA ILE A 179 3.25 20.38 11.89
C ILE A 179 4.71 20.61 12.23
N LEU A 180 5.64 20.00 11.49
CA LEU A 180 7.07 20.18 11.70
C LEU A 180 7.50 21.65 11.52
N ALA A 181 6.96 22.32 10.48
CA ALA A 181 7.25 23.71 10.21
C ALA A 181 6.70 24.65 11.28
N ASN A 182 5.47 24.42 11.73
CA ASN A 182 4.75 25.34 12.62
C ASN A 182 4.89 25.00 14.11
N ARG A 183 5.43 23.83 14.46
CA ARG A 183 5.58 23.32 15.85
C ARG A 183 4.30 23.42 16.68
N LYS A 184 3.13 23.23 16.04
CA LYS A 184 1.81 23.31 16.67
C LYS A 184 1.13 21.95 16.67
N ARG A 185 0.22 21.76 17.65
CA ARG A 185 -0.68 20.61 17.60
C ARG A 185 -1.61 20.72 16.39
N MET A 186 -1.88 19.56 15.75
CA MET A 186 -2.83 19.51 14.66
C MET A 186 -4.23 19.90 15.13
N SER A 187 -4.88 20.74 14.37
CA SER A 187 -6.31 21.03 14.47
C SER A 187 -6.96 20.89 13.09
N LEU A 188 -8.26 20.66 13.05
CA LEU A 188 -8.98 20.60 11.77
C LEU A 188 -8.80 21.86 10.92
N ALA A 189 -8.78 23.03 11.56
CA ALA A 189 -8.58 24.31 10.87
C ALA A 189 -7.19 24.41 10.24
N ALA A 190 -6.13 24.00 10.97
CA ALA A 190 -4.77 23.97 10.44
C ALA A 190 -4.64 22.95 9.30
N ALA A 191 -5.18 21.73 9.47
CA ALA A 191 -5.17 20.71 8.44
C ALA A 191 -5.89 21.17 7.15
N ARG A 192 -7.06 21.79 7.30
CA ARG A 192 -7.79 22.38 6.15
C ARG A 192 -6.94 23.42 5.43
N HIS A 193 -6.31 24.33 6.15
CA HIS A 193 -5.47 25.38 5.56
C HIS A 193 -4.30 24.79 4.79
N ALA A 194 -3.51 23.92 5.42
CA ALA A 194 -2.36 23.29 4.80
C ALA A 194 -2.71 22.51 3.53
N LEU A 195 -3.81 21.73 3.55
CA LEU A 195 -4.24 20.94 2.41
C LEU A 195 -4.85 21.78 1.28
N GLN A 196 -5.49 22.93 1.60
CA GLN A 196 -5.97 23.89 0.60
C GLN A 196 -4.82 24.63 -0.08
N GLU A 197 -3.79 24.99 0.66
CA GLU A 197 -2.58 25.62 0.09
C GLU A 197 -1.83 24.63 -0.83
N ALA A 198 -1.77 23.37 -0.43
CA ALA A 198 -1.17 22.31 -1.23
C ALA A 198 -2.04 21.87 -2.45
N GLY A 199 -3.28 22.39 -2.58
CA GLY A 199 -4.19 22.01 -3.66
C GLY A 199 -4.78 20.61 -3.57
N LEU A 200 -4.63 19.94 -2.42
CA LEU A 200 -5.10 18.56 -2.20
C LEU A 200 -6.60 18.48 -1.89
N ILE A 201 -7.19 19.58 -1.43
CA ILE A 201 -8.63 19.72 -1.24
C ILE A 201 -9.12 21.03 -1.84
N ARG A 202 -10.36 21.05 -2.36
CA ARG A 202 -10.95 22.28 -2.94
C ARG A 202 -11.23 23.32 -1.85
N ARG A 203 -10.95 24.58 -2.14
CA ARG A 203 -11.44 25.69 -1.32
C ARG A 203 -12.95 25.67 -1.32
N ALA A 204 -13.56 25.75 -0.12
CA ALA A 204 -15.01 25.92 -0.06
C ALA A 204 -15.39 27.18 -0.84
N GLN A 205 -16.20 27.03 -1.90
CA GLN A 205 -16.80 28.19 -2.57
C GLN A 205 -17.66 28.90 -1.50
N ARG A 206 -17.29 30.11 -1.13
CA ARG A 206 -18.20 30.99 -0.39
C ARG A 206 -19.43 31.14 -1.28
N ARG A 207 -20.54 30.54 -0.89
CA ARG A 207 -21.84 30.94 -1.45
C ARG A 207 -22.00 32.41 -1.06
N ALA A 208 -22.05 33.27 -2.08
CA ALA A 208 -22.40 34.68 -1.97
C ALA A 208 -23.90 34.80 -1.65
#